data_ca3ecc4c8d15f9674e9314d134c92bf8
#
_entry.id   ca3ecc4c8d15f9674e9314d134c92bf8
#
_cell.length_a   1.000
_cell.length_b   1.000
_cell.length_c   1.000
_cell.angle_alpha   90.00
_cell.angle_beta   90.00
_cell.angle_gamma   90.00
#
_symmetry.space_group_name_H-M   'P 1'
#
loop_
_entity.id
_entity.type
_entity.pdbx_description
1 polymer ?
#
loop_
_entity_poly.entity_id
_entity_poly.type
_entity_poly.pdbx_seq_one_letter_code
_entity_poly.pdbx_strand_id
1 'polypeptide(L)'
;MLRYARGRLPTAQADAERLPIRDGSVPAAIAVMVHTDMPAYPAVLREAARVLRPGGVLVHVGVHPCFCGGFADCSDPDSVVIRPGYLDSYWTKASWTDQGVRDKVGATHRPLPELLHAFLDAGLTLERFAEGGTPTPMVLAVRARKPRMTP
;
A
#
# COMPACT_ATOMS: atom_id res chain seq x y z
N MET A 1 19.17 1.11 2.09
CA MET A 1 18.48 0.03 1.35
C MET A 1 18.98 -0.11 -0.09
N LEU A 2 19.01 0.92 -0.94
CA LEU A 2 19.44 0.80 -2.36
C LEU A 2 20.83 0.18 -2.57
N ARG A 3 21.78 0.39 -1.65
CA ARG A 3 23.12 -0.22 -1.73
C ARG A 3 23.10 -1.76 -1.77
N TYR A 4 22.09 -2.42 -1.16
CA TYR A 4 21.94 -3.88 -1.16
C TYR A 4 21.33 -4.42 -2.46
N ALA A 5 20.59 -3.60 -3.18
CA ALA A 5 20.00 -3.95 -4.47
C ALA A 5 20.97 -3.67 -5.65
N ARG A 6 22.02 -2.84 -5.43
CA ARG A 6 22.98 -2.47 -6.45
C ARG A 6 23.67 -3.72 -7.03
N GLY A 7 23.65 -3.85 -8.36
CA GLY A 7 24.21 -5.00 -9.07
C GLY A 7 23.30 -6.23 -9.17
N ARG A 8 22.13 -6.22 -8.48
CA ARG A 8 21.13 -7.31 -8.56
C ARG A 8 19.94 -6.91 -9.40
N LEU A 9 19.49 -5.66 -9.29
CA LEU A 9 18.35 -5.10 -10.00
C LEU A 9 18.70 -3.67 -10.44
N PRO A 10 18.17 -3.19 -11.56
CA PRO A 10 18.17 -1.76 -11.88
C PRO A 10 17.45 -1.01 -10.75
N THR A 11 18.12 -0.02 -10.18
CA THR A 11 17.57 0.78 -9.08
C THR A 11 17.66 2.26 -9.39
N ALA A 12 16.61 3.01 -9.06
CA ALA A 12 16.59 4.46 -9.07
C ALA A 12 16.07 4.98 -7.74
N GLN A 13 16.65 6.06 -7.24
CA GLN A 13 16.08 6.80 -6.13
C GLN A 13 15.17 7.88 -6.72
N ALA A 14 13.90 7.85 -6.36
CA ALA A 14 12.90 8.80 -6.85
C ALA A 14 11.82 9.03 -5.79
N ASP A 15 11.11 10.14 -5.96
CA ASP A 15 9.85 10.36 -5.27
C ASP A 15 8.78 9.46 -5.90
N ALA A 16 8.07 8.69 -5.07
CA ALA A 16 7.03 7.78 -5.55
C ALA A 16 5.78 8.51 -6.09
N GLU A 17 5.59 9.79 -5.72
CA GLU A 17 4.56 10.66 -6.29
C GLU A 17 4.98 11.25 -7.65
N ARG A 18 6.25 11.03 -8.06
CA ARG A 18 6.83 11.66 -9.25
C ARG A 18 7.94 10.81 -9.84
N LEU A 19 7.58 9.67 -10.38
CA LEU A 19 8.54 8.70 -10.93
C LEU A 19 9.21 9.22 -12.22
N PRO A 20 10.51 9.05 -12.39
CA PRO A 20 11.21 9.39 -13.62
C PRO A 20 10.98 8.31 -14.71
N ILE A 21 9.71 7.98 -14.91
CA ILE A 21 9.25 6.94 -15.84
C ILE A 21 8.20 7.58 -16.76
N ARG A 22 8.33 7.30 -18.06
CA ARG A 22 7.43 7.81 -19.08
C ARG A 22 6.01 7.26 -18.89
N ASP A 23 5.00 8.08 -19.23
CA ASP A 23 3.60 7.70 -19.25
C ASP A 23 3.36 6.44 -20.08
N GLY A 24 2.53 5.54 -19.58
CA GLY A 24 2.09 4.38 -20.31
C GLY A 24 3.19 3.42 -20.76
N SER A 25 4.34 3.40 -20.07
CA SER A 25 5.52 2.66 -20.54
C SER A 25 5.75 1.31 -19.86
N VAL A 26 5.18 1.08 -18.67
CA VAL A 26 5.41 -0.17 -17.94
C VAL A 26 4.19 -1.11 -17.99
N PRO A 27 4.41 -2.41 -18.15
CA PRO A 27 3.31 -3.39 -18.21
C PRO A 27 2.73 -3.72 -16.83
N ALA A 28 3.55 -3.58 -15.79
CA ALA A 28 3.14 -3.89 -14.42
C ALA A 28 3.94 -3.06 -13.42
N ALA A 29 3.34 -2.80 -12.27
CA ALA A 29 3.96 -2.19 -11.10
C ALA A 29 3.60 -3.00 -9.85
N ILE A 30 4.48 -2.98 -8.86
CA ILE A 30 4.28 -3.64 -7.57
C ILE A 30 4.58 -2.64 -6.45
N ALA A 31 3.66 -2.53 -5.49
CA ALA A 31 3.82 -1.76 -4.26
C ALA A 31 3.72 -2.71 -3.06
N VAL A 32 4.83 -2.96 -2.38
CA VAL A 32 4.90 -3.94 -1.28
C VAL A 32 5.27 -3.26 0.02
N MET A 33 4.39 -3.35 1.02
CA MET A 33 4.57 -2.87 2.40
C MET A 33 4.94 -1.38 2.50
N VAL A 34 4.39 -0.54 1.61
CA VAL A 34 4.76 0.88 1.51
C VAL A 34 3.63 1.86 1.84
N HIS A 35 2.36 1.44 1.78
CA HIS A 35 1.23 2.39 1.84
C HIS A 35 1.11 3.10 3.19
N THR A 36 1.50 2.45 4.29
CA THR A 36 1.53 3.07 5.62
C THR A 36 2.67 4.07 5.79
N ASP A 37 3.73 3.93 5.00
CA ASP A 37 4.92 4.79 5.06
C ASP A 37 4.77 6.05 4.18
N MET A 38 3.72 6.12 3.37
CA MET A 38 3.47 7.18 2.40
C MET A 38 2.16 7.91 2.73
N PRO A 39 2.21 9.06 3.44
CA PRO A 39 0.99 9.83 3.76
C PRO A 39 0.17 10.21 2.51
N ALA A 40 0.84 10.51 1.40
CA ALA A 40 0.22 10.83 0.13
C ALA A 40 0.00 9.60 -0.78
N TYR A 41 -0.26 8.42 -0.22
CA TYR A 41 -0.42 7.18 -1.00
C TYR A 41 -1.43 7.28 -2.16
N PRO A 42 -2.55 8.02 -2.07
CA PRO A 42 -3.40 8.28 -3.24
C PRO A 42 -2.67 8.95 -4.41
N ALA A 43 -1.69 9.83 -4.15
CA ALA A 43 -0.87 10.43 -5.22
C ALA A 43 0.08 9.39 -5.84
N VAL A 44 0.65 8.52 -5.01
CA VAL A 44 1.48 7.39 -5.48
C VAL A 44 0.68 6.45 -6.39
N LEU A 45 -0.58 6.17 -6.06
CA LEU A 45 -1.45 5.35 -6.91
C LEU A 45 -1.76 6.02 -8.26
N ARG A 46 -2.02 7.35 -8.27
CA ARG A 46 -2.20 8.11 -9.52
C ARG A 46 -0.93 8.05 -10.38
N GLU A 47 0.22 8.18 -9.74
CA GLU A 47 1.52 8.12 -10.44
C GLU A 47 1.80 6.71 -10.99
N ALA A 48 1.49 5.66 -10.22
CA ALA A 48 1.55 4.29 -10.70
C ALA A 48 0.62 4.08 -11.91
N ALA A 49 -0.61 4.60 -11.83
CA ALA A 49 -1.55 4.54 -12.95
C ALA A 49 -1.06 5.31 -14.19
N ARG A 50 -0.36 6.46 -13.99
CA ARG A 50 0.23 7.23 -15.09
C ARG A 50 1.26 6.40 -15.86
N VAL A 51 2.20 5.77 -15.16
CA VAL A 51 3.30 5.01 -15.78
C VAL A 51 2.86 3.68 -16.38
N LEU A 52 1.78 3.09 -15.88
CA LEU A 52 1.20 1.86 -16.43
C LEU A 52 0.67 2.10 -17.84
N ARG A 53 0.99 1.20 -18.78
CA ARG A 53 0.35 1.18 -20.10
C ARG A 53 -1.14 0.81 -19.97
N PRO A 54 -1.98 1.17 -20.95
CA PRO A 54 -3.35 0.65 -21.03
C PRO A 54 -3.37 -0.87 -20.92
N GLY A 55 -4.21 -1.42 -20.03
CA GLY A 55 -4.25 -2.84 -19.70
C GLY A 55 -3.15 -3.30 -18.73
N GLY A 56 -2.24 -2.43 -18.32
CA GLY A 56 -1.20 -2.73 -17.32
C GLY A 56 -1.78 -3.00 -15.93
N VAL A 57 -1.02 -3.66 -15.08
CA VAL A 57 -1.47 -4.18 -13.78
C VAL A 57 -0.66 -3.55 -12.65
N LEU A 58 -1.33 -3.12 -11.59
CA LEU A 58 -0.75 -2.79 -10.30
C LEU A 58 -1.08 -3.92 -9.31
N VAL A 59 -0.06 -4.42 -8.63
CA VAL A 59 -0.23 -5.32 -7.47
C VAL A 59 0.22 -4.57 -6.22
N HIS A 60 -0.71 -4.40 -5.30
CA HIS A 60 -0.45 -3.88 -3.97
C HIS A 60 -0.44 -5.03 -2.98
N VAL A 61 0.55 -5.06 -2.10
CA VAL A 61 0.60 -5.94 -0.93
C VAL A 61 0.98 -5.07 0.26
N GLY A 62 0.15 -5.02 1.26
CA GLY A 62 0.38 -4.14 2.41
C GLY A 62 -0.21 -4.67 3.70
N VAL A 63 0.04 -3.95 4.77
CA VAL A 63 -0.56 -4.20 6.08
C VAL A 63 -2.07 -4.13 5.95
N HIS A 64 -2.79 -5.08 6.56
CA HIS A 64 -4.25 -5.08 6.47
C HIS A 64 -4.85 -3.93 7.29
N PRO A 65 -5.59 -3.00 6.67
CA PRO A 65 -6.05 -1.79 7.37
C PRO A 65 -7.05 -2.08 8.50
N CYS A 66 -7.77 -3.20 8.46
CA CYS A 66 -8.76 -3.54 9.50
C CYS A 66 -8.15 -4.16 10.76
N PHE A 67 -6.97 -4.75 10.65
CA PHE A 67 -6.39 -5.55 11.75
C PHE A 67 -5.03 -5.05 12.23
N CYS A 68 -4.49 -4.02 11.59
CA CYS A 68 -3.18 -3.48 11.92
C CYS A 68 -3.23 -1.96 12.03
N GLY A 69 -2.99 -1.45 13.21
CA GLY A 69 -2.99 -0.01 13.49
C GLY A 69 -3.03 0.23 14.99
N GLY A 70 -2.94 1.49 15.41
CA GLY A 70 -3.01 1.86 16.82
C GLY A 70 -4.37 1.55 17.50
N PHE A 71 -5.39 1.28 16.71
CA PHE A 71 -6.72 0.84 17.16
C PHE A 71 -6.83 -0.69 17.36
N ALA A 72 -5.88 -1.46 16.85
CA ALA A 72 -5.86 -2.92 16.91
C ALA A 72 -4.91 -3.39 18.01
N ASP A 73 -5.45 -4.06 19.00
CA ASP A 73 -4.70 -4.66 20.08
C ASP A 73 -4.45 -6.14 19.74
N CYS A 74 -3.21 -6.46 19.45
CA CYS A 74 -2.70 -7.79 19.10
C CYS A 74 -1.84 -8.39 20.22
N SER A 75 -2.04 -8.00 21.47
CA SER A 75 -1.29 -8.50 22.63
C SER A 75 -1.58 -9.97 22.92
N ASP A 76 -2.76 -10.46 22.57
CA ASP A 76 -3.11 -11.87 22.59
C ASP A 76 -2.79 -12.50 21.22
N PRO A 77 -1.95 -13.55 21.17
CA PRO A 77 -1.58 -14.18 19.90
C PRO A 77 -2.75 -14.84 19.16
N ASP A 78 -3.84 -15.16 19.85
CA ASP A 78 -4.99 -15.88 19.30
C ASP A 78 -6.14 -14.93 18.92
N SER A 79 -6.04 -13.63 19.25
CA SER A 79 -7.12 -12.67 19.00
C SER A 79 -6.62 -11.28 18.64
N VAL A 80 -7.48 -10.50 17.96
CA VAL A 80 -7.29 -9.07 17.74
C VAL A 80 -8.52 -8.33 18.26
N VAL A 81 -8.29 -7.41 19.20
CA VAL A 81 -9.35 -6.54 19.72
C VAL A 81 -9.32 -5.22 18.98
N ILE A 82 -10.40 -4.90 18.26
CA ILE A 82 -10.54 -3.63 17.55
C ILE A 82 -11.17 -2.60 18.49
N ARG A 83 -10.46 -1.51 18.69
CA ARG A 83 -10.88 -0.36 19.50
C ARG A 83 -11.39 0.77 18.60
N PRO A 84 -12.09 1.79 19.14
CA PRO A 84 -12.42 3.00 18.39
C PRO A 84 -11.18 3.65 17.73
N GLY A 85 -11.39 4.31 16.57
CA GLY A 85 -10.32 4.98 15.81
C GLY A 85 -10.01 4.34 14.46
N TYR A 86 -10.61 3.17 14.15
CA TYR A 86 -10.43 2.54 12.83
C TYR A 86 -10.93 3.41 11.67
N LEU A 87 -12.03 4.13 11.85
CA LEU A 87 -12.63 4.95 10.79
C LEU A 87 -11.90 6.27 10.53
N ASP A 88 -11.00 6.65 11.41
CA ASP A 88 -10.26 7.91 11.30
C ASP A 88 -8.97 7.69 10.51
N SER A 89 -8.74 8.53 9.49
CA SER A 89 -7.44 8.57 8.80
C SER A 89 -6.48 9.44 9.57
N TYR A 90 -5.34 8.91 10.00
CA TYR A 90 -4.36 9.63 10.81
C TYR A 90 -2.94 9.14 10.59
N TRP A 91 -1.98 9.98 10.94
CA TRP A 91 -0.58 9.60 11.06
C TRP A 91 -0.22 9.41 12.54
N THR A 92 0.55 8.39 12.84
CA THR A 92 0.97 8.07 14.21
C THR A 92 2.38 7.51 14.25
N LYS A 93 3.04 7.70 15.40
CA LYS A 93 4.26 6.98 15.78
C LYS A 93 3.98 5.83 16.75
N ALA A 94 2.75 5.65 17.21
CA ALA A 94 2.41 4.52 18.04
C ALA A 94 2.70 3.23 17.28
N SER A 95 3.58 2.40 17.84
CA SER A 95 3.94 1.12 17.26
C SER A 95 2.82 0.11 17.52
N TRP A 96 2.55 -0.73 16.55
CA TRP A 96 1.75 -1.94 16.69
C TRP A 96 2.59 -3.20 16.52
N THR A 97 3.92 -3.05 16.63
CA THR A 97 4.89 -4.14 16.58
C THR A 97 5.99 -3.89 17.58
N ASP A 98 6.57 -4.93 18.13
CA ASP A 98 7.67 -4.87 19.09
C ASP A 98 9.02 -4.41 18.48
N GLN A 99 9.07 -4.25 17.17
CA GLN A 99 10.32 -3.96 16.47
C GLN A 99 10.74 -2.48 16.45
N GLY A 100 9.94 -1.58 17.02
CA GLY A 100 10.28 -0.17 17.20
C GLY A 100 10.56 0.63 15.92
N VAL A 101 10.24 0.09 14.73
CA VAL A 101 10.46 0.80 13.45
C VAL A 101 9.48 1.97 13.33
N ARG A 102 8.23 1.75 13.73
CA ARG A 102 7.16 2.77 13.64
C ARG A 102 7.38 3.95 14.57
N ASP A 103 7.98 3.72 15.73
CA ASP A 103 8.34 4.80 16.68
C ASP A 103 9.31 5.80 16.04
N LYS A 104 10.12 5.35 15.08
CA LYS A 104 11.10 6.17 14.38
C LYS A 104 10.53 6.88 13.16
N VAL A 105 9.78 6.16 12.32
CA VAL A 105 9.35 6.64 11.00
C VAL A 105 7.87 7.01 10.93
N GLY A 106 7.07 6.59 11.91
CA GLY A 106 5.62 6.75 11.89
C GLY A 106 4.92 5.83 10.89
N ALA A 107 3.61 5.94 10.86
CA ALA A 107 2.76 5.27 9.88
C ALA A 107 1.46 6.04 9.68
N THR A 108 0.91 5.94 8.48
CA THR A 108 -0.41 6.46 8.15
C THR A 108 -1.42 5.32 8.18
N HIS A 109 -2.46 5.48 8.97
CA HIS A 109 -3.65 4.63 8.88
C HIS A 109 -4.62 5.21 7.86
N ARG A 110 -5.22 4.32 7.06
CA ARG A 110 -6.37 4.58 6.19
C ARG A 110 -7.35 3.44 6.34
N PRO A 111 -8.64 3.72 6.61
CA PRO A 111 -9.67 2.69 6.58
C PRO A 111 -9.72 1.96 5.22
N LEU A 112 -10.12 0.70 5.23
CA LEU A 112 -10.19 -0.11 4.00
C LEU A 112 -10.98 0.55 2.86
N PRO A 113 -12.17 1.15 3.10
CA PRO A 113 -12.90 1.84 2.04
C PRO A 113 -12.10 2.99 1.41
N GLU A 114 -11.42 3.81 2.22
CA GLU A 114 -10.59 4.92 1.73
C GLU A 114 -9.40 4.40 0.91
N LEU A 115 -8.75 3.33 1.37
CA LEU A 115 -7.67 2.70 0.62
C LEU A 115 -8.16 2.19 -0.75
N LEU A 116 -9.31 1.51 -0.80
CA LEU A 116 -9.85 0.97 -2.05
C LEU A 116 -10.34 2.08 -2.99
N HIS A 117 -10.98 3.13 -2.47
CA HIS A 117 -11.37 4.30 -3.26
C HIS A 117 -10.16 4.98 -3.88
N ALA A 118 -9.02 5.05 -3.18
CA ALA A 118 -7.81 5.65 -3.75
C ALA A 118 -7.33 4.95 -5.03
N PHE A 119 -7.55 3.64 -5.19
CA PHE A 119 -7.29 2.94 -6.47
C PHE A 119 -8.29 3.36 -7.55
N LEU A 120 -9.57 3.43 -7.22
CA LEU A 120 -10.62 3.84 -8.17
C LEU A 120 -10.41 5.28 -8.62
N ASP A 121 -10.10 6.18 -7.70
CA ASP A 121 -9.82 7.61 -7.97
C ASP A 121 -8.54 7.80 -8.80
N ALA A 122 -7.61 6.84 -8.75
CA ALA A 122 -6.46 6.80 -9.64
C ALA A 122 -6.79 6.28 -11.05
N GLY A 123 -8.06 5.97 -11.35
CA GLY A 123 -8.50 5.44 -12.64
C GLY A 123 -8.17 3.96 -12.84
N LEU A 124 -7.96 3.21 -11.77
CA LEU A 124 -7.70 1.77 -11.81
C LEU A 124 -8.98 0.99 -11.53
N THR A 125 -9.14 -0.15 -12.18
CA THR A 125 -10.21 -1.12 -11.90
C THR A 125 -9.68 -2.19 -10.96
N LEU A 126 -10.37 -2.42 -9.85
CA LEU A 126 -10.04 -3.48 -8.91
C LEU A 126 -10.46 -4.84 -9.49
N GLU A 127 -9.54 -5.83 -9.48
CA GLU A 127 -9.78 -7.13 -10.11
C GLU A 127 -9.78 -8.30 -9.13
N ARG A 128 -8.87 -8.29 -8.16
CA ARG A 128 -8.71 -9.38 -7.20
C ARG A 128 -8.25 -8.85 -5.86
N PHE A 129 -8.65 -9.56 -4.81
CA PHE A 129 -8.24 -9.37 -3.44
C PHE A 129 -7.74 -10.70 -2.87
N ALA A 130 -6.78 -10.64 -1.97
CA ALA A 130 -6.34 -11.76 -1.16
C ALA A 130 -5.92 -11.25 0.21
N GLU A 131 -6.09 -12.08 1.20
CA GLU A 131 -5.67 -11.81 2.57
C GLU A 131 -4.68 -12.88 3.01
N GLY A 132 -3.78 -12.54 3.91
CA GLY A 132 -2.77 -13.42 4.45
C GLY A 132 -2.39 -13.08 5.87
N GLY A 133 -1.86 -14.08 6.57
CA GLY A 133 -1.52 -14.02 7.99
C GLY A 133 -2.32 -15.02 8.82
N THR A 134 -1.82 -15.34 9.99
CA THR A 134 -2.45 -16.24 10.99
C THR A 134 -2.14 -15.71 12.38
N PRO A 135 -3.07 -15.81 13.34
CA PRO A 135 -4.43 -16.33 13.25
C PRO A 135 -5.40 -15.36 12.54
N THR A 136 -5.03 -14.11 12.37
CA THR A 136 -5.83 -13.07 11.70
C THR A 136 -5.14 -12.56 10.44
N PRO A 137 -5.90 -12.06 9.44
CA PRO A 137 -5.31 -11.57 8.20
C PRO A 137 -4.57 -10.23 8.44
N MET A 138 -3.27 -10.28 8.57
CA MET A 138 -2.39 -9.13 8.79
C MET A 138 -1.95 -8.45 7.49
N VAL A 139 -2.18 -9.09 6.36
CA VAL A 139 -1.77 -8.63 5.03
C VAL A 139 -2.97 -8.59 4.09
N LEU A 140 -3.12 -7.49 3.37
CA LEU A 140 -4.06 -7.33 2.26
C LEU A 140 -3.29 -7.23 0.96
N ALA A 141 -3.68 -8.03 -0.03
CA ALA A 141 -3.21 -7.89 -1.40
C ALA A 141 -4.35 -7.46 -2.32
N VAL A 142 -4.08 -6.50 -3.19
CA VAL A 142 -5.02 -5.96 -4.18
C VAL A 142 -4.37 -5.99 -5.54
N ARG A 143 -5.03 -6.60 -6.51
CA ARG A 143 -4.68 -6.48 -7.92
C ARG A 143 -5.64 -5.50 -8.59
N ALA A 144 -5.09 -4.48 -9.21
CA ALA A 144 -5.84 -3.49 -9.97
C ALA A 144 -5.28 -3.37 -11.39
N ARG A 145 -6.11 -2.93 -12.34
CA ARG A 145 -5.75 -2.79 -13.75
C ARG A 145 -6.04 -1.37 -14.24
N LYS A 146 -5.12 -0.82 -15.02
CA LYS A 146 -5.41 0.36 -15.84
C LYS A 146 -6.32 -0.05 -17.00
N PRO A 147 -7.50 0.57 -17.16
CA PRO A 147 -8.40 0.26 -18.28
C PRO A 147 -7.69 0.34 -19.63
N ARG A 148 -8.13 -0.46 -20.57
CA ARG A 148 -7.74 -0.31 -21.97
C ARG A 148 -8.49 0.90 -22.54
N MET A 149 -7.82 1.71 -23.34
CA MET A 149 -8.55 2.69 -24.12
C MET A 149 -9.45 1.92 -25.10
N THR A 150 -10.75 2.13 -25.00
CA THR A 150 -11.68 1.66 -26.02
C THR A 150 -11.48 2.56 -27.24
N PRO A 151 -11.38 2.00 -28.44
CA PRO A 151 -11.25 2.79 -29.67
C PRO A 151 -12.48 3.68 -29.89
#